data_09b174a50e17bbae30fc11ce80c88d97
#
_entry.id   09b174a50e17bbae30fc11ce80c88d97
#
_cell.length_a   1.000
_cell.length_b   1.000
_cell.length_c   1.000
_cell.angle_alpha   90.00
_cell.angle_beta   90.00
_cell.angle_gamma   90.00
#
_symmetry.space_group_name_H-M   'P 1'
#
loop_
_entity.id
_entity.type
_entity.pdbx_description
1 polymer ?
#
loop_
_entity_poly.entity_id
_entity_poly.type
_entity_poly.pdbx_seq_one_letter_code
_entity_poly.pdbx_strand_id
1 'polypeptide(L)'
;MAITLLLLRCRFYMSMRSAYTRPPAKLHFFTVQWPTDSLSWADFREKVLGATDPSTAAAGSLRRDILDKWQALGLASRPNVGDNGVHASASPFEALAERMNWMAVPVEEDPFGRGMLAAGVSEATIKEWATDPQVRYGGKRTSLFDLLEDLDADDVLAKVKDVQSVQ
;
A
#
# COMPACT_ATOMS: atom_id res chain seq x y z
N MET A 1 -1.08 -32.01 0.37
CA MET A 1 -1.66 -30.84 1.08
C MET A 1 -1.06 -29.48 0.68
N ALA A 2 0.24 -29.37 0.38
CA ALA A 2 0.87 -28.08 0.01
C ALA A 2 0.35 -27.47 -1.31
N ILE A 3 0.03 -28.27 -2.32
CA ILE A 3 -0.47 -27.81 -3.63
C ILE A 3 -1.86 -27.16 -3.52
N THR A 4 -2.73 -27.71 -2.67
CA THR A 4 -4.10 -27.18 -2.49
C THR A 4 -4.09 -25.81 -1.81
N LEU A 5 -3.17 -25.58 -0.88
CA LEU A 5 -3.04 -24.30 -0.18
C LEU A 5 -2.49 -23.19 -1.10
N LEU A 6 -1.55 -23.54 -1.97
CA LEU A 6 -0.99 -22.61 -2.97
C LEU A 6 -2.04 -22.17 -4.00
N LEU A 7 -2.86 -23.11 -4.48
CA LEU A 7 -3.96 -22.83 -5.40
C LEU A 7 -5.05 -21.95 -4.77
N LEU A 8 -5.35 -22.12 -3.48
CA LEU A 8 -6.31 -21.26 -2.76
C LEU A 8 -5.79 -19.84 -2.59
N ARG A 9 -4.52 -19.66 -2.26
CA ARG A 9 -3.89 -18.31 -2.19
C ARG A 9 -3.89 -17.62 -3.57
N CYS A 10 -3.49 -18.33 -4.61
CA CYS A 10 -3.55 -17.80 -5.98
C CYS A 10 -4.97 -17.43 -6.41
N ARG A 11 -5.98 -18.24 -6.08
CA ARG A 11 -7.38 -17.94 -6.41
C ARG A 11 -7.88 -16.70 -5.69
N PHE A 12 -7.56 -16.54 -4.41
CA PHE A 12 -7.94 -15.36 -3.63
C PHE A 12 -7.32 -14.09 -4.22
N TYR A 13 -6.01 -14.09 -4.47
CA TYR A 13 -5.30 -12.98 -5.09
C TYR A 13 -5.85 -12.63 -6.48
N MET A 14 -6.09 -13.61 -7.33
CA MET A 14 -6.64 -13.41 -8.68
C MET A 14 -8.08 -12.89 -8.64
N SER A 15 -8.89 -13.32 -7.66
CA SER A 15 -10.24 -12.82 -7.46
C SER A 15 -10.23 -11.35 -7.06
N MET A 16 -9.40 -10.95 -6.10
CA MET A 16 -9.22 -9.54 -5.70
C MET A 16 -8.77 -8.70 -6.88
N ARG A 17 -7.71 -9.12 -7.58
CA ARG A 17 -7.19 -8.42 -8.76
C ARG A 17 -8.24 -8.23 -9.84
N SER A 18 -9.11 -9.19 -10.05
CA SER A 18 -10.14 -9.12 -11.09
C SER A 18 -11.13 -7.97 -10.88
N ALA A 19 -11.35 -7.52 -9.65
CA ALA A 19 -12.18 -6.37 -9.36
C ALA A 19 -11.63 -5.08 -9.98
N TYR A 20 -10.31 -5.00 -10.15
CA TYR A 20 -9.62 -3.82 -10.71
C TYR A 20 -9.35 -3.93 -12.22
N THR A 21 -9.30 -5.14 -12.78
CA THR A 21 -8.85 -5.36 -14.16
C THR A 21 -9.95 -5.74 -15.14
N ARG A 22 -11.16 -6.07 -14.68
CA ARG A 22 -12.27 -6.45 -15.56
C ARG A 22 -13.11 -5.22 -15.94
N PRO A 23 -13.32 -4.93 -17.23
CA PRO A 23 -14.28 -3.90 -17.63
C PRO A 23 -15.71 -4.22 -17.10
N PRO A 24 -16.48 -3.23 -16.66
CA PRO A 24 -16.22 -1.78 -16.69
C PRO A 24 -15.60 -1.21 -15.40
N ALA A 25 -14.65 -1.92 -14.77
CA ALA A 25 -14.03 -1.46 -13.54
C ALA A 25 -13.48 -0.04 -13.67
N LYS A 26 -13.69 0.77 -12.62
CA LYS A 26 -13.16 2.12 -12.50
C LYS A 26 -12.42 2.22 -11.17
N LEU A 27 -11.25 2.83 -11.20
CA LEU A 27 -10.48 3.18 -10.03
C LEU A 27 -10.59 4.69 -9.80
N HIS A 28 -11.04 5.09 -8.61
CA HIS A 28 -10.98 6.47 -8.16
C HIS A 28 -9.82 6.58 -7.18
N PHE A 29 -8.92 7.53 -7.40
CA PHE A 29 -7.77 7.73 -6.54
C PHE A 29 -7.67 9.18 -6.08
N PHE A 30 -7.05 9.37 -4.92
CA PHE A 30 -6.79 10.67 -4.31
C PHE A 30 -5.35 10.70 -3.84
N THR A 31 -4.65 11.81 -4.11
CA THR A 31 -3.40 12.11 -3.44
C THR A 31 -3.73 12.88 -2.17
N VAL A 32 -3.31 12.36 -1.02
CA VAL A 32 -3.50 12.99 0.27
C VAL A 32 -2.14 13.39 0.85
N GLN A 33 -2.10 14.49 1.58
CA GLN A 33 -0.91 15.00 2.22
C GLN A 33 -1.26 15.52 3.61
N TRP A 34 -0.44 15.21 4.59
CA TRP A 34 -0.57 15.71 5.96
C TRP A 34 0.81 15.96 6.57
N PRO A 35 0.92 16.82 7.61
CA PRO A 35 2.15 16.98 8.39
C PRO A 35 2.47 15.71 9.17
N THR A 36 3.73 15.28 9.15
CA THR A 36 4.18 14.03 9.82
C THR A 36 4.07 14.10 11.34
N ASP A 37 4.14 15.29 11.92
CA ASP A 37 3.97 15.52 13.36
C ASP A 37 2.51 15.45 13.83
N SER A 38 1.55 15.52 12.91
CA SER A 38 0.12 15.49 13.24
C SER A 38 -0.51 14.08 13.14
N LEU A 39 0.04 13.21 12.31
CA LEU A 39 -0.50 11.88 12.05
C LEU A 39 0.60 10.97 11.50
N SER A 40 0.87 9.85 12.17
CA SER A 40 1.77 8.83 11.65
C SER A 40 1.12 8.03 10.52
N TRP A 41 1.92 7.38 9.69
CA TRP A 41 1.43 6.51 8.62
C TRP A 41 0.62 5.32 9.18
N ALA A 42 1.10 4.72 10.26
CA ALA A 42 0.39 3.66 10.97
C ALA A 42 -0.99 4.14 11.46
N ASP A 43 -1.06 5.31 12.09
CA ASP A 43 -2.31 5.88 12.58
C ASP A 43 -3.27 6.25 11.44
N PHE A 44 -2.75 6.74 10.33
CA PHE A 44 -3.57 6.98 9.13
C PHE A 44 -4.22 5.68 8.65
N ARG A 45 -3.45 4.61 8.54
CA ARG A 45 -3.97 3.30 8.10
C ARG A 45 -4.92 2.67 9.11
N GLU A 46 -4.60 2.73 10.40
CA GLU A 46 -5.40 2.10 11.44
C GLU A 46 -6.67 2.89 11.78
N LYS A 47 -6.53 4.23 11.97
CA LYS A 47 -7.60 5.07 12.54
C LYS A 47 -8.42 5.78 11.48
N VAL A 48 -7.80 6.28 10.40
CA VAL A 48 -8.52 6.99 9.34
C VAL A 48 -9.06 6.01 8.30
N LEU A 49 -8.22 5.12 7.78
CA LEU A 49 -8.65 4.10 6.83
C LEU A 49 -9.47 3.00 7.50
N GLY A 50 -8.97 2.47 8.61
CA GLY A 50 -9.54 1.37 9.38
C GLY A 50 -8.93 0.00 9.03
N ALA A 51 -9.11 -0.96 9.93
CA ALA A 51 -8.63 -2.33 9.78
C ALA A 51 -9.08 -2.97 8.46
N THR A 52 -8.28 -3.90 7.93
CA THR A 52 -8.58 -4.63 6.68
C THR A 52 -9.91 -5.38 6.73
N ASP A 53 -10.26 -5.93 7.91
CA ASP A 53 -11.62 -6.39 8.18
C ASP A 53 -12.48 -5.19 8.63
N PRO A 54 -13.45 -4.73 7.81
CA PRO A 54 -14.28 -3.59 8.17
C PRO A 54 -15.10 -3.82 9.44
N SER A 55 -15.38 -5.07 9.82
CA SER A 55 -16.15 -5.39 11.02
C SER A 55 -15.39 -5.10 12.31
N THR A 56 -14.05 -5.13 12.25
CA THR A 56 -13.14 -4.82 13.36
C THR A 56 -12.58 -3.40 13.29
N ALA A 57 -12.85 -2.68 12.21
CA ALA A 57 -12.36 -1.31 12.02
C ALA A 57 -12.98 -0.35 13.07
N ALA A 58 -12.19 0.61 13.50
CA ALA A 58 -12.59 1.61 14.47
C ALA A 58 -13.79 2.42 13.97
N ALA A 59 -14.69 2.79 14.89
CA ALA A 59 -15.81 3.66 14.57
C ALA A 59 -15.32 5.02 14.03
N GLY A 60 -15.90 5.47 12.91
CA GLY A 60 -15.52 6.70 12.23
C GLY A 60 -14.38 6.53 11.23
N SER A 61 -13.76 5.35 11.13
CA SER A 61 -12.84 5.05 10.03
C SER A 61 -13.58 4.82 8.71
N LEU A 62 -12.92 5.06 7.59
CA LEU A 62 -13.53 4.95 6.25
C LEU A 62 -14.12 3.55 6.01
N ARG A 63 -13.36 2.49 6.30
CA ARG A 63 -13.84 1.10 6.10
C ARG A 63 -15.03 0.77 6.99
N ARG A 64 -15.05 1.27 8.23
CA ARG A 64 -16.18 1.10 9.13
C ARG A 64 -17.41 1.84 8.63
N ASP A 65 -17.25 3.07 8.19
CA ASP A 65 -18.34 3.88 7.64
C ASP A 65 -18.92 3.27 6.37
N ILE A 66 -18.09 2.72 5.48
CA ILE A 66 -18.54 2.01 4.28
C ILE A 66 -19.32 0.75 4.68
N LEU A 67 -18.83 -0.02 5.66
CA LEU A 67 -19.53 -1.19 6.17
C LEU A 67 -20.90 -0.84 6.77
N ASP A 68 -20.98 0.21 7.56
CA ASP A 68 -22.23 0.59 8.26
C ASP A 68 -23.26 1.19 7.28
N LYS A 69 -22.81 1.77 6.16
CA LYS A 69 -23.66 2.48 5.18
C LYS A 69 -23.75 1.77 3.82
N TRP A 70 -23.28 0.54 3.69
CA TRP A 70 -23.09 -0.11 2.39
C TRP A 70 -24.36 -0.16 1.52
N GLN A 71 -25.55 -0.37 2.10
CA GLN A 71 -26.81 -0.36 1.38
C GLN A 71 -27.16 1.06 0.86
N ALA A 72 -27.01 2.06 1.72
CA ALA A 72 -27.25 3.46 1.35
C ALA A 72 -26.26 3.97 0.27
N LEU A 73 -25.05 3.41 0.26
CA LEU A 73 -24.03 3.67 -0.77
C LEU A 73 -24.28 2.91 -2.08
N GLY A 74 -25.30 2.05 -2.14
CA GLY A 74 -25.65 1.28 -3.32
C GLY A 74 -24.69 0.16 -3.65
N LEU A 75 -23.92 -0.34 -2.67
CA LEU A 75 -23.02 -1.48 -2.88
C LEU A 75 -23.81 -2.77 -3.09
N ALA A 76 -23.35 -3.62 -4.01
CA ALA A 76 -24.02 -4.87 -4.36
C ALA A 76 -23.95 -5.92 -3.25
N SER A 77 -22.94 -5.84 -2.37
CA SER A 77 -22.73 -6.76 -1.27
C SER A 77 -22.14 -6.04 -0.05
N ARG A 78 -22.31 -6.65 1.12
CA ARG A 78 -21.71 -6.17 2.36
C ARG A 78 -20.18 -6.27 2.27
N PRO A 79 -19.42 -5.20 2.59
CA PRO A 79 -17.97 -5.23 2.63
C PRO A 79 -17.42 -6.31 3.57
N ASN A 80 -16.26 -6.85 3.20
CA ASN A 80 -15.55 -7.89 3.93
C ASN A 80 -14.04 -7.73 3.73
N VAL A 81 -13.22 -8.61 4.30
CA VAL A 81 -11.75 -8.55 4.21
C VAL A 81 -11.22 -8.48 2.77
N GLY A 82 -11.86 -9.17 1.83
CA GLY A 82 -11.44 -9.23 0.41
C GLY A 82 -12.02 -8.12 -0.46
N ASP A 83 -13.05 -7.41 0.04
CA ASP A 83 -13.72 -6.31 -0.66
C ASP A 83 -14.19 -5.29 0.38
N ASN A 84 -13.27 -4.41 0.81
CA ASN A 84 -13.47 -3.47 1.90
C ASN A 84 -13.68 -2.01 1.46
N GLY A 85 -13.76 -1.79 0.15
CA GLY A 85 -14.19 -0.52 -0.44
C GLY A 85 -13.10 0.53 -0.62
N VAL A 86 -11.98 0.46 0.08
CA VAL A 86 -10.91 1.44 0.00
C VAL A 86 -9.54 0.83 0.26
N HIS A 87 -8.55 1.27 -0.52
CA HIS A 87 -7.12 0.96 -0.34
C HIS A 87 -6.36 2.24 0.03
N ALA A 88 -5.28 2.10 0.77
CA ALA A 88 -4.26 3.14 0.94
C ALA A 88 -2.89 2.49 0.92
N SER A 89 -1.93 3.20 0.33
CA SER A 89 -0.54 2.78 0.30
C SER A 89 -0.02 2.46 1.71
N ALA A 90 0.70 1.36 1.88
CA ALA A 90 1.17 0.90 3.18
C ALA A 90 2.36 1.69 3.72
N SER A 91 3.01 2.50 2.89
CA SER A 91 4.15 3.34 3.28
C SER A 91 4.33 4.51 2.30
N PRO A 92 5.15 5.52 2.65
CA PRO A 92 5.55 6.58 1.72
C PRO A 92 6.19 6.05 0.44
N PHE A 93 6.94 4.94 0.53
CA PHE A 93 7.57 4.33 -0.63
C PHE A 93 6.55 3.63 -1.55
N GLU A 94 5.60 2.90 -0.98
CA GLU A 94 4.50 2.32 -1.77
C GLU A 94 3.65 3.42 -2.42
N ALA A 95 3.39 4.54 -1.72
CA ALA A 95 2.71 5.69 -2.30
C ALA A 95 3.46 6.29 -3.49
N LEU A 96 4.80 6.38 -3.44
CA LEU A 96 5.62 6.76 -4.58
C LEU A 96 5.46 5.76 -5.73
N ALA A 97 5.58 4.45 -5.45
CA ALA A 97 5.45 3.40 -6.46
C ALA A 97 4.07 3.42 -7.14
N GLU A 98 3.00 3.60 -6.36
CA GLU A 98 1.64 3.71 -6.89
C GLU A 98 1.44 4.97 -7.74
N ARG A 99 1.97 6.12 -7.32
CA ARG A 99 1.88 7.36 -8.11
C ARG A 99 2.68 7.28 -9.41
N MET A 100 3.86 6.67 -9.39
CA MET A 100 4.61 6.37 -10.60
C MET A 100 3.80 5.47 -11.57
N ASN A 101 3.14 4.45 -11.04
CA ASN A 101 2.37 3.48 -11.83
C ASN A 101 1.06 4.04 -12.37
N TRP A 102 0.24 4.68 -11.51
CA TRP A 102 -1.12 5.10 -11.86
C TRP A 102 -1.19 6.49 -12.49
N MET A 103 -0.26 7.37 -12.12
CA MET A 103 -0.28 8.77 -12.51
C MET A 103 0.90 9.15 -13.42
N ALA A 104 1.83 8.22 -13.66
CA ALA A 104 3.07 8.45 -14.41
C ALA A 104 3.91 9.63 -13.86
N VAL A 105 3.87 9.87 -12.54
CA VAL A 105 4.65 10.92 -11.89
C VAL A 105 6.14 10.54 -11.94
N PRO A 106 7.03 11.39 -12.47
CA PRO A 106 8.46 11.15 -12.40
C PRO A 106 8.98 11.17 -10.95
N VAL A 107 10.02 10.38 -10.66
CA VAL A 107 10.59 10.28 -9.31
C VAL A 107 11.01 11.65 -8.78
N GLU A 108 11.63 12.48 -9.62
CA GLU A 108 12.12 13.81 -9.28
C GLU A 108 11.01 14.85 -9.04
N GLU A 109 9.82 14.61 -9.53
CA GLU A 109 8.65 15.48 -9.29
C GLU A 109 7.91 15.11 -8.00
N ASP A 110 8.12 13.90 -7.51
CA ASP A 110 7.53 13.40 -6.28
C ASP A 110 8.28 13.93 -5.04
N PRO A 111 7.60 14.49 -4.02
CA PRO A 111 8.27 14.98 -2.81
C PRO A 111 9.08 13.89 -2.09
N PHE A 112 8.52 12.67 -1.95
CA PHE A 112 9.21 11.56 -1.32
C PHE A 112 10.29 10.97 -2.24
N GLY A 113 10.04 10.93 -3.56
CA GLY A 113 11.02 10.55 -4.57
C GLY A 113 12.28 11.42 -4.52
N ARG A 114 12.11 12.75 -4.38
CA ARG A 114 13.25 13.67 -4.15
C ARG A 114 14.00 13.35 -2.85
N GLY A 115 13.29 12.98 -1.79
CA GLY A 115 13.90 12.53 -0.53
C GLY A 115 14.76 11.29 -0.72
N MET A 116 14.25 10.31 -1.47
CA MET A 116 15.00 9.08 -1.82
C MET A 116 16.26 9.38 -2.62
N LEU A 117 16.17 10.24 -3.64
CA LEU A 117 17.32 10.66 -4.44
C LEU A 117 18.35 11.40 -3.57
N ALA A 118 17.90 12.30 -2.70
CA ALA A 118 18.77 13.01 -1.76
C ALA A 118 19.42 12.09 -0.71
N ALA A 119 18.76 10.98 -0.35
CA ALA A 119 19.31 9.93 0.50
C ALA A 119 20.33 9.03 -0.23
N GLY A 120 20.59 9.27 -1.53
CA GLY A 120 21.58 8.55 -2.32
C GLY A 120 21.04 7.31 -3.06
N VAL A 121 19.72 7.07 -3.05
CA VAL A 121 19.11 5.99 -3.81
C VAL A 121 18.92 6.43 -5.26
N SER A 122 19.47 5.69 -6.22
CA SER A 122 19.35 6.04 -7.62
C SER A 122 17.93 5.87 -8.15
N GLU A 123 17.54 6.64 -9.16
CA GLU A 123 16.24 6.48 -9.82
C GLU A 123 16.04 5.06 -10.36
N ALA A 124 17.10 4.45 -10.91
CA ALA A 124 17.05 3.06 -11.38
C ALA A 124 16.72 2.09 -10.24
N THR A 125 17.33 2.27 -9.07
CA THR A 125 17.06 1.48 -7.89
C THR A 125 15.62 1.71 -7.37
N ILE A 126 15.15 2.95 -7.38
CA ILE A 126 13.76 3.27 -6.98
C ILE A 126 12.77 2.54 -7.89
N LYS A 127 12.99 2.57 -9.21
CA LYS A 127 12.14 1.87 -10.18
C LYS A 127 12.18 0.34 -10.02
N GLU A 128 13.35 -0.23 -9.75
CA GLU A 128 13.49 -1.65 -9.41
C GLU A 128 12.70 -1.98 -8.13
N TRP A 129 12.89 -1.20 -7.09
CA TRP A 129 12.25 -1.39 -5.80
C TRP A 129 10.73 -1.21 -5.85
N ALA A 130 10.20 -0.39 -6.74
CA ALA A 130 8.76 -0.23 -6.97
C ALA A 130 8.07 -1.52 -7.48
N THR A 131 8.83 -2.55 -7.85
CA THR A 131 8.30 -3.88 -8.20
C THR A 131 8.16 -4.81 -6.99
N ASP A 132 8.42 -4.33 -5.79
CA ASP A 132 8.42 -5.08 -4.52
C ASP A 132 9.37 -6.29 -4.55
N PRO A 133 10.68 -6.09 -4.79
CA PRO A 133 11.62 -7.19 -4.81
C PRO A 133 11.87 -7.74 -3.41
N GLN A 134 12.37 -8.97 -3.34
CA GLN A 134 12.97 -9.49 -2.13
C GLN A 134 14.31 -8.78 -1.87
N VAL A 135 14.46 -8.25 -0.67
CA VAL A 135 15.68 -7.55 -0.23
C VAL A 135 16.29 -8.22 1.00
N ARG A 136 17.54 -7.88 1.32
CA ARG A 136 18.18 -8.23 2.58
C ARG A 136 18.24 -7.03 3.48
N TYR A 137 17.79 -7.22 4.71
CA TYR A 137 17.89 -6.23 5.78
C TYR A 137 18.18 -6.95 7.12
N GLY A 138 19.21 -6.51 7.84
CA GLY A 138 19.60 -7.17 9.11
C GLY A 138 19.89 -8.67 8.97
N GLY A 139 20.39 -9.11 7.81
CA GLY A 139 20.68 -10.52 7.52
C GLY A 139 19.48 -11.38 7.14
N LYS A 140 18.27 -10.83 7.12
CA LYS A 140 17.03 -11.52 6.74
C LYS A 140 16.57 -11.11 5.33
N ARG A 141 15.88 -12.02 4.64
CA ARG A 141 15.17 -11.72 3.38
C ARG A 141 13.72 -11.37 3.70
N THR A 142 13.22 -10.32 3.04
CA THR A 142 11.84 -9.88 3.16
C THR A 142 11.42 -9.15 1.89
N SER A 143 10.13 -9.02 1.62
CA SER A 143 9.60 -8.08 0.66
C SER A 143 9.99 -6.65 1.07
N LEU A 144 10.30 -5.80 0.11
CA LEU A 144 10.64 -4.42 0.41
C LEU A 144 9.43 -3.66 0.96
N PHE A 145 8.24 -3.90 0.42
CA PHE A 145 7.03 -3.23 0.90
C PHE A 145 6.70 -3.67 2.33
N ASP A 146 6.79 -4.98 2.65
CA ASP A 146 6.63 -5.47 4.04
C ASP A 146 7.66 -4.85 5.00
N LEU A 147 8.90 -4.66 4.53
CA LEU A 147 9.96 -4.04 5.34
C LEU A 147 9.65 -2.60 5.71
N LEU A 148 8.97 -1.89 4.82
CA LEU A 148 8.69 -0.45 4.94
C LEU A 148 7.27 -0.15 5.41
N GLU A 149 6.41 -1.17 5.56
CA GLU A 149 5.03 -1.02 5.99
C GLU A 149 4.92 -0.25 7.30
N ASP A 150 3.94 0.65 7.37
CA ASP A 150 3.59 1.51 8.52
C ASP A 150 4.69 2.48 9.00
N LEU A 151 5.79 2.62 8.27
CA LEU A 151 6.83 3.59 8.58
C LEU A 151 6.50 4.98 8.06
N ASP A 152 6.90 5.99 8.81
CA ASP A 152 6.88 7.39 8.35
C ASP A 152 8.03 7.70 7.38
N ALA A 153 7.96 8.85 6.70
CA ALA A 153 8.90 9.20 5.63
C ALA A 153 10.37 9.19 6.07
N ASP A 154 10.65 9.76 7.23
CA ASP A 154 12.03 9.85 7.75
C ASP A 154 12.58 8.48 8.15
N ASP A 155 11.72 7.61 8.70
CA ASP A 155 12.09 6.24 9.06
C ASP A 155 12.38 5.40 7.81
N VAL A 156 11.57 5.55 6.75
CA VAL A 156 11.84 4.91 5.46
C VAL A 156 13.17 5.40 4.89
N LEU A 157 13.42 6.73 4.86
CA LEU A 157 14.66 7.30 4.34
C LEU A 157 15.89 6.88 5.15
N ALA A 158 15.74 6.66 6.45
CA ALA A 158 16.81 6.09 7.26
C ALA A 158 17.06 4.61 6.93
N LYS A 159 16.00 3.82 6.87
CA LYS A 159 16.06 2.37 6.68
C LYS A 159 16.59 1.95 5.32
N VAL A 160 16.23 2.65 4.24
CA VAL A 160 16.65 2.30 2.88
C VAL A 160 18.16 2.37 2.65
N LYS A 161 18.91 3.06 3.51
CA LYS A 161 20.38 3.14 3.42
C LYS A 161 21.05 1.78 3.68
N ASP A 162 20.39 0.93 4.46
CA ASP A 162 20.90 -0.39 4.86
C ASP A 162 20.28 -1.54 4.06
N VAL A 163 19.39 -1.23 3.13
CA VAL A 163 18.74 -2.23 2.27
C VAL A 163 19.71 -2.70 1.18
N GLN A 164 19.85 -4.01 1.06
CA GLN A 164 20.67 -4.66 0.04
C GLN A 164 19.77 -5.43 -0.95
N SER A 165 19.93 -5.14 -2.24
CA SER A 165 19.28 -5.92 -3.29
C SER A 165 19.75 -7.39 -3.24
N VAL A 166 18.83 -8.32 -3.45
CA VAL A 166 19.13 -9.75 -3.57
C VAL A 166 19.23 -10.09 -5.04
N GLN A 167 20.44 -10.40 -5.50
CA GLN A 167 20.67 -10.96 -6.82
C GLN A 167 20.15 -12.39 -6.90
#